data_550bee9e8a1369dd9a32199fb8d4b900
#
_entry.id   550bee9e8a1369dd9a32199fb8d4b900
#
_cell.length_a   1.000
_cell.length_b   1.000
_cell.length_c   1.000
_cell.angle_alpha   90.00
_cell.angle_beta   90.00
_cell.angle_gamma   90.00
#
_symmetry.space_group_name_H-M   'P 1'
#
loop_
_entity.id
_entity.type
_entity.pdbx_description
1 polymer ?
#
loop_
_entity_poly.entity_id
_entity_poly.type
_entity_poly.pdbx_seq_one_letter_code
_entity_poly.pdbx_strand_id
1 'polypeptide(L)'
;MRVIIESDYELICEWVVSYIHQKIKQSNPTKEKPFILGLPTGSTPIGVYRGLIKLYQKNEISFENVVTFNMDEYVGLEPSNIQSYNYFMHDNFFNHINIPKENINLLDGLADDLEDECIRYENTIKSHKINLFLCGV
;
A
#
# COMPACT_ATOMS: atom_id res chain seq x y z
N MET A 1 1.40 23.48 -0.04
CA MET A 1 1.91 22.41 0.86
C MET A 1 1.22 22.53 2.19
N ARG A 2 0.78 21.42 2.80
CA ARG A 2 0.21 21.38 4.16
C ARG A 2 1.19 20.61 5.05
N VAL A 3 1.55 21.17 6.21
CA VAL A 3 2.41 20.55 7.21
C VAL A 3 1.56 20.21 8.42
N ILE A 4 1.69 18.98 8.92
CA ILE A 4 1.04 18.49 10.13
C ILE A 4 2.14 18.11 11.11
N ILE A 5 2.05 18.63 12.32
CA ILE A 5 3.00 18.38 13.40
C ILE A 5 2.22 17.79 14.56
N GLU A 6 2.58 16.59 14.97
CA GLU A 6 2.01 15.89 16.12
C GLU A 6 3.10 15.67 17.18
N SER A 7 2.69 15.42 18.42
CA SER A 7 3.61 15.29 19.54
C SER A 7 4.38 13.98 19.57
N ASP A 8 3.84 12.93 18.93
CA ASP A 8 4.40 11.59 18.93
C ASP A 8 4.01 10.78 17.69
N TYR A 9 4.62 9.58 17.58
CA TYR A 9 4.43 8.69 16.44
C TYR A 9 2.99 8.15 16.36
N GLU A 10 2.36 7.86 17.47
CA GLU A 10 1.00 7.31 17.52
C GLU A 10 0.00 8.31 16.94
N LEU A 11 0.08 9.57 17.36
CA LEU A 11 -0.81 10.62 16.87
C LEU A 11 -0.62 10.91 15.38
N ILE A 12 0.64 10.90 14.88
CA ILE A 12 0.85 11.05 13.43
C ILE A 12 0.29 9.86 12.66
N CYS A 13 0.41 8.63 13.18
CA CYS A 13 -0.21 7.45 12.57
C CYS A 13 -1.74 7.58 12.54
N GLU A 14 -2.37 7.99 13.64
CA GLU A 14 -3.82 8.19 13.71
C GLU A 14 -4.29 9.25 12.71
N TRP A 15 -3.55 10.34 12.58
CA TRP A 15 -3.85 11.37 11.58
C TRP A 15 -3.78 10.81 10.15
N VAL A 16 -2.71 10.08 9.82
CA VAL A 16 -2.52 9.47 8.48
C VAL A 16 -3.61 8.44 8.20
N VAL A 17 -3.94 7.58 9.16
CA VAL A 17 -5.04 6.60 9.05
C VAL A 17 -6.37 7.29 8.75
N SER A 18 -6.71 8.33 9.53
CA SER A 18 -7.92 9.11 9.31
C SER A 18 -7.94 9.75 7.91
N TYR A 19 -6.82 10.29 7.47
CA TYR A 19 -6.69 10.90 6.15
C TYR A 19 -6.90 9.89 5.01
N ILE A 20 -6.24 8.72 5.07
CA ILE A 20 -6.40 7.65 4.07
C ILE A 20 -7.87 7.18 4.06
N HIS A 21 -8.45 6.91 5.23
CA HIS A 21 -9.85 6.49 5.36
C HIS A 21 -10.80 7.49 4.71
N GLN A 22 -10.65 8.78 5.02
CA GLN A 22 -11.47 9.83 4.41
C GLN A 22 -11.32 9.87 2.89
N LYS A 23 -10.11 9.73 2.36
CA LYS A 23 -9.85 9.74 0.92
C LYS A 23 -10.50 8.57 0.20
N ILE A 24 -10.40 7.37 0.75
CA ILE A 24 -11.06 6.18 0.21
C ILE A 24 -12.58 6.36 0.25
N LYS A 25 -13.14 6.80 1.40
CA LYS A 25 -14.57 7.02 1.56
C LYS A 25 -15.11 8.09 0.59
N GLN A 26 -14.40 9.20 0.42
CA GLN A 26 -14.79 10.28 -0.49
C GLN A 26 -14.76 9.86 -1.96
N SER A 27 -13.82 8.96 -2.33
CA SER A 27 -13.72 8.47 -3.70
C SER A 27 -14.84 7.49 -4.07
N ASN A 28 -15.47 6.86 -3.07
CA ASN A 28 -16.50 5.83 -3.23
C ASN A 28 -16.12 4.79 -4.28
N PRO A 29 -15.02 4.02 -4.05
CA PRO A 29 -14.41 3.20 -5.08
C PRO A 29 -15.33 2.04 -5.50
N THR A 30 -15.31 1.72 -6.80
CA THR A 30 -15.97 0.55 -7.39
C THR A 30 -14.94 -0.30 -8.12
N LYS A 31 -15.33 -1.48 -8.56
CA LYS A 31 -14.48 -2.36 -9.36
C LYS A 31 -14.00 -1.68 -10.66
N GLU A 32 -14.86 -0.88 -11.29
CA GLU A 32 -14.55 -0.15 -12.54
C GLU A 32 -13.75 1.11 -12.29
N LYS A 33 -13.82 1.65 -11.07
CA LYS A 33 -13.11 2.86 -10.66
C LYS A 33 -12.50 2.64 -9.26
N PRO A 34 -11.46 1.84 -9.15
CA PRO A 34 -10.80 1.56 -7.87
C PRO A 34 -10.08 2.78 -7.30
N PHE A 35 -9.83 2.76 -6.00
CA PHE A 35 -8.92 3.71 -5.36
C PHE A 35 -7.49 3.20 -5.45
N ILE A 36 -6.59 3.99 -6.03
CA ILE A 36 -5.20 3.60 -6.26
C ILE A 36 -4.33 4.19 -5.15
N LEU A 37 -3.72 3.31 -4.36
CA LEU A 37 -2.95 3.64 -3.16
C LEU A 37 -1.50 3.17 -3.28
N GLY A 38 -0.56 4.11 -3.25
CA GLY A 38 0.87 3.81 -3.13
C GLY A 38 1.26 3.58 -1.68
N LEU A 39 2.05 2.54 -1.41
CA LEU A 39 2.42 2.11 -0.06
C LEU A 39 3.93 1.88 0.06
N PRO A 40 4.58 2.40 1.13
CA PRO A 40 5.98 2.14 1.44
C PRO A 40 6.14 0.90 2.30
N THR A 41 7.36 0.39 2.38
CA THR A 41 7.80 -0.60 3.37
C THR A 41 8.58 0.07 4.51
N GLY A 42 9.12 -0.74 5.42
CA GLY A 42 9.92 -0.28 6.55
C GLY A 42 9.14 -0.07 7.85
N SER A 43 9.82 0.35 8.90
CA SER A 43 9.22 0.45 10.24
C SER A 43 8.25 1.63 10.40
N THR A 44 8.48 2.71 9.66
CA THR A 44 7.69 3.96 9.78
C THR A 44 6.19 3.78 9.50
N PRO A 45 5.74 3.08 8.44
CA PRO A 45 4.32 2.93 8.13
C PRO A 45 3.59 1.86 8.95
N ILE A 46 4.27 1.05 9.77
CA ILE A 46 3.64 -0.07 10.51
C ILE A 46 2.48 0.40 11.37
N GLY A 47 2.61 1.53 12.06
CA GLY A 47 1.52 2.10 12.87
C GLY A 47 0.31 2.47 12.04
N VAL A 48 0.53 2.98 10.82
CA VAL A 48 -0.55 3.28 9.86
C VAL A 48 -1.23 1.99 9.41
N TYR A 49 -0.48 0.95 9.04
CA TYR A 49 -1.07 -0.35 8.64
C TYR A 49 -1.91 -0.96 9.77
N ARG A 50 -1.40 -0.96 11.00
CA ARG A 50 -2.16 -1.43 12.17
C ARG A 50 -3.46 -0.62 12.38
N GLY A 51 -3.41 0.69 12.19
CA GLY A 51 -4.59 1.55 12.29
C GLY A 51 -5.64 1.25 11.21
N LEU A 52 -5.22 1.07 9.96
CA LEU A 52 -6.10 0.70 8.85
C LEU A 52 -6.72 -0.69 9.04
N ILE A 53 -5.94 -1.67 9.54
CA ILE A 53 -6.45 -3.01 9.90
C ILE A 53 -7.52 -2.90 10.98
N LYS A 54 -7.32 -2.08 12.02
CA LYS A 54 -8.33 -1.86 13.07
C LYS A 54 -9.63 -1.28 12.51
N LEU A 55 -9.56 -0.33 11.56
CA LEU A 55 -10.76 0.20 10.90
C LEU A 55 -11.47 -0.89 10.06
N TYR A 56 -10.70 -1.71 9.36
CA TYR A 56 -11.27 -2.84 8.61
C TYR A 56 -11.98 -3.84 9.54
N GLN A 57 -11.36 -4.23 10.66
CA GLN A 57 -11.95 -5.14 11.64
C GLN A 57 -13.24 -4.60 12.27
N LYS A 58 -13.39 -3.26 12.33
CA LYS A 58 -14.62 -2.59 12.79
C LYS A 58 -15.65 -2.39 11.68
N ASN A 59 -15.40 -2.87 10.46
CA ASN A 59 -16.22 -2.64 9.26
C ASN A 59 -16.39 -1.15 8.90
N GLU A 60 -15.42 -0.30 9.26
CA GLU A 60 -15.42 1.12 8.93
C GLU A 60 -14.81 1.40 7.56
N ILE A 61 -13.93 0.49 7.05
CA ILE A 61 -13.29 0.57 5.74
C ILE A 61 -13.29 -0.79 5.05
N SER A 62 -13.35 -0.79 3.70
CA SER A 62 -13.14 -1.98 2.87
C SER A 62 -12.04 -1.70 1.85
N PHE A 63 -11.22 -2.72 1.58
CA PHE A 63 -10.15 -2.67 0.58
C PHE A 63 -10.49 -3.46 -0.68
N GLU A 64 -11.72 -3.98 -0.81
CA GLU A 64 -12.16 -4.77 -1.95
C GLU A 64 -11.97 -4.05 -3.31
N ASN A 65 -12.18 -2.72 -3.31
CA ASN A 65 -12.03 -1.87 -4.50
C ASN A 65 -10.82 -0.92 -4.36
N VAL A 66 -9.79 -1.33 -3.64
CA VAL A 66 -8.51 -0.63 -3.55
C VAL A 66 -7.47 -1.41 -4.34
N VAL A 67 -6.66 -0.72 -5.14
CA VAL A 67 -5.49 -1.27 -5.83
C VAL A 67 -4.24 -0.65 -5.22
N THR A 68 -3.25 -1.46 -4.90
CA THR A 68 -2.03 -0.99 -4.25
C THR A 68 -0.80 -1.12 -5.15
N PHE A 69 0.15 -0.20 -4.96
CA PHE A 69 1.47 -0.22 -5.59
C PHE A 69 2.55 0.04 -4.53
N ASN A 70 3.58 -0.82 -4.50
CA ASN A 70 4.79 -0.58 -3.71
C ASN A 70 5.88 0.02 -4.59
N MET A 71 6.88 0.66 -3.97
CA MET A 71 7.90 1.44 -4.69
C MET A 71 9.02 0.58 -5.25
N ASP A 72 9.40 -0.48 -4.55
CA ASP A 72 10.61 -1.24 -4.80
C ASP A 72 10.50 -2.68 -4.26
N GLU A 73 11.45 -3.51 -4.64
CA GLU A 73 11.69 -4.85 -4.11
C GLU A 73 13.19 -5.17 -4.20
N TYR A 74 13.68 -6.04 -3.33
CA TYR A 74 15.03 -6.57 -3.40
C TYR A 74 15.18 -7.59 -4.51
N VAL A 75 16.25 -7.43 -5.30
CA VAL A 75 16.61 -8.40 -6.34
C VAL A 75 17.20 -9.66 -5.71
N GLY A 76 16.76 -10.82 -6.20
CA GLY A 76 17.27 -12.13 -5.80
C GLY A 76 16.63 -12.71 -4.54
N LEU A 77 15.56 -12.10 -4.01
CA LEU A 77 14.82 -12.65 -2.90
C LEU A 77 13.52 -13.30 -3.36
N GLU A 78 13.27 -14.52 -2.88
CA GLU A 78 11.96 -15.16 -3.01
C GLU A 78 10.88 -14.33 -2.30
N PRO A 79 9.66 -14.25 -2.83
CA PRO A 79 8.55 -13.53 -2.17
C PRO A 79 8.25 -14.01 -0.74
N SER A 80 8.57 -15.27 -0.43
CA SER A 80 8.44 -15.86 0.91
C SER A 80 9.58 -15.56 1.86
N ASN A 81 10.66 -14.93 1.37
CA ASN A 81 11.79 -14.56 2.22
C ASN A 81 11.38 -13.44 3.18
N ILE A 82 11.67 -13.62 4.48
CA ILE A 82 11.31 -12.65 5.53
C ILE A 82 11.91 -11.24 5.33
N GLN A 83 12.91 -11.11 4.48
CA GLN A 83 13.54 -9.83 4.13
C GLN A 83 12.96 -9.20 2.86
N SER A 84 12.14 -9.92 2.08
CA SER A 84 11.49 -9.35 0.91
C SER A 84 10.41 -8.34 1.31
N TYR A 85 10.19 -7.34 0.47
CA TYR A 85 9.09 -6.40 0.67
C TYR A 85 7.73 -7.04 0.39
N ASN A 86 7.70 -8.07 -0.47
CA ASN A 86 6.53 -8.90 -0.67
C ASN A 86 6.10 -9.54 0.66
N TYR A 87 7.01 -10.25 1.34
CA TYR A 87 6.73 -10.83 2.66
C TYR A 87 6.30 -9.76 3.66
N PHE A 88 7.06 -8.65 3.75
CA PHE A 88 6.77 -7.56 4.67
C PHE A 88 5.34 -7.04 4.51
N MET A 89 4.90 -6.78 3.28
CA MET A 89 3.57 -6.23 3.02
C MET A 89 2.45 -7.23 3.33
N HIS A 90 2.65 -8.49 3.02
CA HIS A 90 1.68 -9.54 3.37
C HIS A 90 1.58 -9.75 4.88
N ASP A 91 2.72 -9.84 5.58
CA ASP A 91 2.77 -10.05 7.03
C ASP A 91 2.20 -8.87 7.82
N ASN A 92 2.47 -7.63 7.41
CA ASN A 92 2.08 -6.44 8.15
C ASN A 92 0.74 -5.83 7.73
N PHE A 93 0.21 -6.17 6.52
CA PHE A 93 -0.99 -5.51 6.02
C PHE A 93 -1.92 -6.39 5.20
N PHE A 94 -1.49 -6.94 4.06
CA PHE A 94 -2.40 -7.54 3.08
C PHE A 94 -3.15 -8.77 3.61
N ASN A 95 -2.51 -9.61 4.42
CA ASN A 95 -3.15 -10.80 5.01
C ASN A 95 -4.23 -10.47 6.05
N HIS A 96 -4.34 -9.21 6.47
CA HIS A 96 -5.24 -8.77 7.54
C HIS A 96 -6.45 -7.99 7.06
N ILE A 97 -6.59 -7.82 5.73
CA ILE A 97 -7.67 -7.03 5.09
C ILE A 97 -8.28 -7.79 3.91
N ASN A 98 -9.39 -7.28 3.37
CA ASN A 98 -10.10 -7.92 2.25
C ASN A 98 -9.64 -7.45 0.86
N ILE A 99 -8.37 -7.09 0.70
CA ILE A 99 -7.86 -6.71 -0.62
C ILE A 99 -7.76 -7.95 -1.53
N PRO A 100 -8.32 -7.93 -2.76
CA PRO A 100 -8.11 -9.01 -3.72
C PRO A 100 -6.66 -9.12 -4.15
N LYS A 101 -6.16 -10.35 -4.36
CA LYS A 101 -4.76 -10.59 -4.76
C LYS A 101 -4.39 -9.88 -6.06
N GLU A 102 -5.30 -9.84 -7.01
CA GLU A 102 -5.14 -9.17 -8.31
C GLU A 102 -5.00 -7.64 -8.19
N ASN A 103 -5.38 -7.08 -7.05
CA ASN A 103 -5.27 -5.64 -6.76
C ASN A 103 -3.96 -5.28 -6.07
N ILE A 104 -3.13 -6.25 -5.73
CA ILE A 104 -1.82 -6.04 -5.10
C ILE A 104 -0.75 -6.02 -6.18
N ASN A 105 -0.06 -4.90 -6.34
CA ASN A 105 1.03 -4.78 -7.29
C ASN A 105 2.36 -4.62 -6.54
N LEU A 106 3.23 -5.61 -6.74
CA LEU A 106 4.59 -5.66 -6.23
C LEU A 106 5.53 -5.95 -7.40
N LEU A 107 6.78 -5.51 -7.28
CA LEU A 107 7.84 -5.86 -8.23
C LEU A 107 8.29 -7.32 -8.00
N ASP A 108 8.65 -8.00 -9.08
CA ASP A 108 9.23 -9.32 -9.02
C ASP A 108 10.77 -9.24 -8.95
N GLY A 109 11.32 -9.45 -7.74
CA GLY A 109 12.77 -9.47 -7.51
C GLY A 109 13.49 -10.65 -8.13
N LEU A 110 12.76 -11.65 -8.66
CA LEU A 110 13.30 -12.85 -9.33
C LEU A 110 13.10 -12.83 -10.84
N ALA A 111 12.64 -11.72 -11.42
CA ALA A 111 12.47 -11.61 -12.86
C ALA A 111 13.79 -11.89 -13.60
N ASP A 112 13.72 -12.67 -14.70
CA ASP A 112 14.88 -13.00 -15.53
C ASP A 112 15.53 -11.75 -16.14
N ASP A 113 14.72 -10.77 -16.50
CA ASP A 113 15.15 -9.45 -16.97
C ASP A 113 14.54 -8.34 -16.11
N LEU A 114 15.40 -7.68 -15.35
CA LEU A 114 14.99 -6.63 -14.41
C LEU A 114 14.53 -5.35 -15.12
N GLU A 115 15.05 -5.08 -16.33
CA GLU A 115 14.66 -3.92 -17.11
C GLU A 115 13.24 -4.11 -17.67
N ASP A 116 12.96 -5.31 -18.20
CA ASP A 116 11.62 -5.68 -18.65
C ASP A 116 10.61 -5.65 -17.50
N GLU A 117 10.99 -6.11 -16.31
CA GLU A 117 10.14 -6.03 -15.13
C GLU A 117 9.84 -4.57 -14.72
N CYS A 118 10.83 -3.70 -14.73
CA CYS A 118 10.63 -2.27 -14.49
C CYS A 118 9.68 -1.65 -15.52
N ILE A 119 9.84 -2.00 -16.80
CA ILE A 119 8.97 -1.54 -17.89
C ILE A 119 7.53 -2.06 -17.69
N ARG A 120 7.37 -3.34 -17.35
CA ARG A 120 6.07 -3.94 -17.02
C ARG A 120 5.38 -3.18 -15.90
N TYR A 121 6.11 -2.96 -14.81
CA TYR A 121 5.59 -2.30 -13.61
C TYR A 121 5.22 -0.85 -13.89
N GLU A 122 6.07 -0.11 -14.57
CA GLU A 122 5.80 1.27 -14.97
C GLU A 122 4.57 1.38 -15.88
N ASN A 123 4.41 0.47 -16.84
CA ASN A 123 3.23 0.43 -17.70
C ASN A 123 1.95 0.16 -16.90
N THR A 124 2.05 -0.73 -15.90
CA THR A 124 0.94 -1.00 -14.99
C THR A 124 0.58 0.24 -14.19
N ILE A 125 1.54 0.96 -13.62
CA ILE A 125 1.30 2.22 -12.91
C ILE A 125 0.69 3.27 -13.84
N LYS A 126 1.21 3.43 -15.05
CA LYS A 126 0.72 4.41 -16.04
C LYS A 126 -0.73 4.17 -16.46
N SER A 127 -1.19 2.91 -16.45
CA SER A 127 -2.59 2.55 -16.72
C SER A 127 -3.54 2.96 -15.58
N HIS A 128 -2.99 3.32 -14.42
CA HIS A 128 -3.72 3.73 -13.22
C HIS A 128 -3.36 5.18 -12.85
N LYS A 129 -4.35 5.94 -12.42
CA LYS A 129 -4.11 7.27 -11.84
C LYS A 129 -4.02 7.12 -10.31
N ILE A 130 -2.80 7.21 -9.77
CA ILE A 130 -2.60 7.13 -8.31
C ILE A 130 -3.40 8.25 -7.62
N ASN A 131 -4.27 7.85 -6.69
CA ASN A 131 -5.11 8.78 -5.91
C ASN A 131 -4.36 9.33 -4.70
N LEU A 132 -3.56 8.47 -4.06
CA LEU A 132 -2.79 8.82 -2.88
C LEU A 132 -1.52 7.96 -2.83
N PHE A 133 -0.40 8.58 -2.47
CA PHE A 133 0.86 7.88 -2.25
C PHE A 133 1.37 8.20 -0.84
N LEU A 134 1.53 7.18 0.00
CA LEU A 134 2.20 7.30 1.30
C LEU A 134 3.70 7.11 1.07
N CYS A 135 4.50 8.11 1.44
CA CYS A 135 5.95 8.06 1.31
C CYS A 135 6.62 8.33 2.66
N GLY A 136 7.78 7.72 2.88
CA GLY A 136 8.74 8.18 3.89
C GLY A 136 9.50 9.41 3.41
N VAL A 137 9.98 10.21 4.34
CA VAL A 137 10.83 11.37 4.09
C VAL A 137 12.21 11.12 4.71
#